data_5cce727de19ef000829b6aaae2ccc378
#
_entry.id   5cce727de19ef000829b6aaae2ccc378
#
_cell.length_a   1.000
_cell.length_b   1.000
_cell.length_c   1.000
_cell.angle_alpha   90.00
_cell.angle_beta   90.00
_cell.angle_gamma   90.00
#
_symmetry.space_group_name_H-M   'P 1'
#
loop_
_entity.id
_entity.type
_entity.pdbx_description
1 polymer ?
#
loop_
_entity_poly.entity_id
_entity_poly.type
_entity_poly.pdbx_seq_one_letter_code
_entity_poly.pdbx_strand_id
1 'polypeptide(L)'
;MRWRSTLLVASGLLCVACGPISKLPPLVSEEVEAGRRKQQVDHIRDYFAQRARLNNVALRIRIANNLDCRNRSTQIGLDAGTVPSLPRKFRSYSQEALSVSWTQATVISVAETSPATAAGIKPGDHLMTFNNEAVPRTDTSAWISHFVDNNGEQPIRVLVRRDGVDEIRTITTVKACAISVELITDSSPNAF
;
A
#
# COMPACT_ATOMS: atom_id res chain seq x y z
N MET A 1 34.56 15.55 86.29
CA MET A 1 34.48 15.03 84.93
C MET A 1 33.14 15.45 84.36
N ARG A 2 33.13 16.35 83.38
CA ARG A 2 31.91 16.97 82.82
C ARG A 2 31.71 16.45 81.36
N TRP A 3 30.66 15.70 81.11
CA TRP A 3 30.30 15.20 79.79
C TRP A 3 29.35 16.21 79.12
N ARG A 4 29.82 16.79 78.08
CA ARG A 4 29.01 17.70 77.24
C ARG A 4 28.34 16.90 76.10
N SER A 5 27.02 16.78 76.17
CA SER A 5 26.18 16.19 75.11
C SER A 5 26.00 17.27 74.02
N THR A 6 26.51 17.00 72.88
CA THR A 6 26.22 17.77 71.65
C THR A 6 25.01 17.21 70.94
N LEU A 7 23.91 17.95 70.91
CA LEU A 7 22.70 17.69 70.13
C LEU A 7 22.94 18.13 68.67
N LEU A 8 23.01 17.16 67.76
CA LEU A 8 22.98 17.39 66.32
C LEU A 8 21.51 17.46 65.86
N VAL A 9 21.09 18.66 65.49
CA VAL A 9 19.79 18.91 64.84
C VAL A 9 19.96 18.59 63.34
N ALA A 10 19.43 17.47 62.91
CA ALA A 10 19.35 17.13 61.49
C ALA A 10 18.12 17.83 60.86
N SER A 11 18.38 18.90 60.13
CA SER A 11 17.38 19.66 59.37
C SER A 11 17.12 18.94 58.07
N GLY A 12 16.05 18.12 58.02
CA GLY A 12 15.60 17.45 56.81
C GLY A 12 14.86 18.43 55.89
N LEU A 13 15.49 18.80 54.77
CA LEU A 13 14.82 19.50 53.68
C LEU A 13 13.83 18.53 52.98
N LEU A 14 12.54 18.72 53.24
CA LEU A 14 11.45 18.12 52.46
C LEU A 14 11.34 18.90 51.15
N CYS A 15 11.97 18.42 50.10
CA CYS A 15 11.70 18.84 48.72
C CYS A 15 10.35 18.26 48.29
N VAL A 16 9.29 19.04 48.43
CA VAL A 16 7.98 18.73 47.80
C VAL A 16 8.14 19.02 46.32
N ALA A 17 8.36 17.94 45.52
CA ALA A 17 8.35 18.00 44.07
C ALA A 17 6.91 18.19 43.62
N CYS A 18 6.44 19.42 43.43
CA CYS A 18 5.22 19.76 42.70
C CYS A 18 5.47 19.49 41.19
N GLY A 19 5.39 18.26 40.76
CA GLY A 19 5.29 17.97 39.35
C GLY A 19 3.93 18.48 38.81
N PRO A 20 3.87 19.12 37.65
CA PRO A 20 2.58 19.48 37.03
C PRO A 20 1.81 18.22 36.74
N ILE A 21 0.73 17.97 37.45
CA ILE A 21 -0.22 16.91 37.16
C ILE A 21 -1.07 17.39 35.97
N SER A 22 -0.64 17.05 34.75
CA SER A 22 -1.47 17.22 33.56
C SER A 22 -2.63 16.22 33.65
N LYS A 23 -3.76 16.68 34.18
CA LYS A 23 -5.02 15.93 34.08
C LYS A 23 -5.50 16.06 32.65
N LEU A 24 -5.03 15.17 31.76
CA LEU A 24 -5.65 14.98 30.47
C LEU A 24 -7.10 14.51 30.74
N PRO A 25 -8.10 15.13 30.09
CA PRO A 25 -9.47 14.64 30.16
C PRO A 25 -9.47 13.17 29.73
N PRO A 26 -10.31 12.29 30.34
CA PRO A 26 -10.41 10.91 29.91
C PRO A 26 -10.85 10.92 28.45
N LEU A 27 -9.99 10.40 27.56
CA LEU A 27 -10.35 10.20 26.16
C LEU A 27 -11.54 9.27 26.11
N VAL A 28 -12.62 9.69 25.47
CA VAL A 28 -13.79 8.83 25.24
C VAL A 28 -13.28 7.69 24.33
N SER A 29 -13.59 6.44 24.68
CA SER A 29 -13.13 5.26 23.94
C SER A 29 -13.43 5.33 22.44
N GLU A 30 -14.54 5.98 22.08
CA GLU A 30 -14.96 6.23 20.70
C GLU A 30 -14.00 7.15 19.94
N GLU A 31 -13.50 8.21 20.57
CA GLU A 31 -12.52 9.13 19.94
C GLU A 31 -11.18 8.46 19.71
N VAL A 32 -10.77 7.59 20.64
CA VAL A 32 -9.53 6.81 20.50
C VAL A 32 -9.65 5.82 19.34
N GLU A 33 -10.76 5.12 19.22
CA GLU A 33 -11.01 4.18 18.12
C GLU A 33 -11.13 4.89 16.77
N ALA A 34 -11.81 6.02 16.71
CA ALA A 34 -11.89 6.84 15.49
C ALA A 34 -10.51 7.35 15.05
N GLY A 35 -9.69 7.79 16.00
CA GLY A 35 -8.30 8.21 15.75
C GLY A 35 -7.44 7.05 15.22
N ARG A 36 -7.54 5.88 15.82
CA ARG A 36 -6.84 4.66 15.38
C ARG A 36 -7.26 4.26 13.96
N ARG A 37 -8.57 4.23 13.69
CA ARG A 37 -9.10 3.92 12.36
C ARG A 37 -8.57 4.87 11.31
N LYS A 38 -8.63 6.18 11.56
CA LYS A 38 -8.10 7.20 10.67
C LYS A 38 -6.62 6.97 10.37
N GLN A 39 -5.81 6.74 11.41
CA GLN A 39 -4.38 6.48 11.26
C GLN A 39 -4.11 5.24 10.40
N GLN A 40 -4.87 4.15 10.57
CA GLN A 40 -4.74 2.95 9.76
C GLN A 40 -5.11 3.17 8.30
N VAL A 41 -6.19 3.90 8.04
CA VAL A 41 -6.63 4.28 6.69
C VAL A 41 -5.57 5.13 6.00
N ASP A 42 -5.06 6.16 6.67
CA ASP A 42 -4.04 7.05 6.13
C ASP A 42 -2.73 6.27 5.85
N HIS A 43 -2.30 5.40 6.76
CA HIS A 43 -1.13 4.54 6.54
C HIS A 43 -1.26 3.64 5.29
N ILE A 44 -2.44 3.07 5.06
CA ILE A 44 -2.69 2.25 3.86
C ILE A 44 -2.61 3.12 2.59
N ARG A 45 -3.24 4.29 2.60
CA ARG A 45 -3.20 5.22 1.47
C ARG A 45 -1.77 5.64 1.13
N ASP A 46 -0.99 6.01 2.14
CA ASP A 46 0.39 6.43 1.97
C ASP A 46 1.27 5.31 1.41
N TYR A 47 1.13 4.10 1.92
CA TYR A 47 1.86 2.94 1.41
C TYR A 47 1.57 2.69 -0.07
N PHE A 48 0.29 2.66 -0.47
CA PHE A 48 -0.07 2.41 -1.87
C PHE A 48 0.25 3.58 -2.78
N ALA A 49 0.22 4.81 -2.29
CA ALA A 49 0.69 5.99 -3.04
C ALA A 49 2.20 5.93 -3.31
N GLN A 50 3.01 5.55 -2.32
CA GLN A 50 4.46 5.33 -2.50
C GLN A 50 4.73 4.18 -3.47
N ARG A 51 3.99 3.07 -3.35
CA ARG A 51 4.09 1.93 -4.26
C ARG A 51 3.74 2.33 -5.70
N ALA A 52 2.70 3.13 -5.91
CA ALA A 52 2.33 3.64 -7.23
C ALA A 52 3.45 4.49 -7.86
N ARG A 53 4.06 5.39 -7.08
CA ARG A 53 5.22 6.20 -7.53
C ARG A 53 6.40 5.31 -7.91
N LEU A 54 6.71 4.33 -7.06
CA LEU A 54 7.79 3.36 -7.32
C LEU A 54 7.53 2.58 -8.61
N ASN A 55 6.31 2.05 -8.79
CA ASN A 55 5.92 1.30 -9.98
C ASN A 55 6.01 2.16 -11.25
N ASN A 56 5.64 3.44 -11.16
CA ASN A 56 5.76 4.39 -12.28
C ASN A 56 7.22 4.57 -12.72
N VAL A 57 8.13 4.81 -11.79
CA VAL A 57 9.57 4.93 -12.07
C VAL A 57 10.15 3.59 -12.56
N ALA A 58 9.80 2.50 -11.88
CA ALA A 58 10.28 1.16 -12.22
C ALA A 58 9.89 0.72 -13.63
N LEU A 59 8.64 0.99 -14.06
CA LEU A 59 8.20 0.67 -15.42
C LEU A 59 9.03 1.41 -16.47
N ARG A 60 9.28 2.70 -16.27
CA ARG A 60 10.10 3.51 -17.18
C ARG A 60 11.52 2.96 -17.30
N ILE A 61 12.15 2.61 -16.18
CA ILE A 61 13.50 2.02 -16.16
C ILE A 61 13.49 0.68 -16.88
N ARG A 62 12.52 -0.19 -16.61
CA ARG A 62 12.38 -1.51 -17.23
C ARG A 62 12.22 -1.42 -18.75
N ILE A 63 11.43 -0.47 -19.23
CA ILE A 63 11.21 -0.26 -20.67
C ILE A 63 12.49 0.31 -21.30
N ALA A 64 13.11 1.34 -20.69
CA ALA A 64 14.30 1.99 -21.23
C ALA A 64 15.50 1.03 -21.39
N ASN A 65 15.63 0.04 -20.50
CA ASN A 65 16.72 -0.94 -20.52
C ASN A 65 16.35 -2.26 -21.20
N ASN A 66 15.20 -2.33 -21.87
CA ASN A 66 14.68 -3.58 -22.43
C ASN A 66 15.67 -4.29 -23.36
N LEU A 67 16.47 -3.57 -24.17
CA LEU A 67 17.40 -4.17 -25.11
C LEU A 67 18.61 -4.81 -24.44
N ASP A 68 19.03 -4.30 -23.28
CA ASP A 68 20.23 -4.74 -22.57
C ASP A 68 19.95 -5.85 -21.56
N CYS A 69 18.68 -6.19 -21.33
CA CYS A 69 18.31 -7.22 -20.38
C CYS A 69 18.33 -8.63 -20.96
N ARG A 70 18.94 -9.57 -20.22
CA ARG A 70 18.88 -10.99 -20.53
C ARG A 70 17.47 -11.56 -20.31
N ASN A 71 16.81 -11.18 -19.20
CA ASN A 71 15.48 -11.62 -18.85
C ASN A 71 14.47 -10.50 -19.10
N ARG A 72 13.47 -10.79 -19.89
CA ARG A 72 12.41 -9.86 -20.25
C ARG A 72 11.07 -10.42 -19.86
N SER A 73 10.17 -9.54 -19.42
CA SER A 73 8.77 -9.85 -19.15
C SER A 73 7.85 -8.92 -19.92
N THR A 74 6.63 -9.34 -20.10
CA THR A 74 5.59 -8.50 -20.71
C THR A 74 4.93 -7.67 -19.63
N GLN A 75 4.71 -6.39 -19.87
CA GLN A 75 4.17 -5.44 -18.89
C GLN A 75 2.97 -4.68 -19.45
N ILE A 76 2.04 -4.36 -18.55
CA ILE A 76 0.89 -3.49 -18.85
C ILE A 76 0.86 -2.26 -17.93
N GLY A 77 1.60 -2.28 -16.83
CA GLY A 77 1.82 -1.13 -15.95
C GLY A 77 0.63 -0.76 -15.08
N LEU A 78 -0.13 -1.74 -14.57
CA LEU A 78 -1.17 -1.54 -13.56
C LEU A 78 -0.92 -2.40 -12.33
N ASP A 79 -1.46 -1.97 -11.21
CA ASP A 79 -1.58 -2.72 -9.97
C ASP A 79 -3.06 -2.84 -9.62
N ALA A 80 -3.50 -4.06 -9.36
CA ALA A 80 -4.90 -4.35 -9.04
C ALA A 80 -5.02 -5.44 -7.99
N GLY A 81 -6.11 -5.40 -7.24
CA GLY A 81 -6.36 -6.40 -6.22
C GLY A 81 -7.78 -6.38 -5.70
N THR A 82 -8.07 -7.37 -4.87
CA THR A 82 -9.27 -7.46 -4.04
C THR A 82 -8.85 -7.39 -2.58
N VAL A 83 -9.77 -7.18 -1.65
CA VAL A 83 -9.44 -7.25 -0.21
C VAL A 83 -8.75 -8.59 0.15
N PRO A 84 -9.24 -9.78 -0.26
CA PRO A 84 -8.56 -11.05 0.03
C PRO A 84 -7.17 -11.19 -0.58
N SER A 85 -6.88 -10.56 -1.73
CA SER A 85 -5.58 -10.64 -2.39
C SER A 85 -4.51 -9.74 -1.77
N LEU A 86 -4.91 -8.74 -0.98
CA LEU A 86 -3.97 -7.85 -0.30
C LEU A 86 -3.26 -8.54 0.86
N PRO A 87 -2.04 -8.08 1.23
CA PRO A 87 -1.37 -8.53 2.45
C PRO A 87 -2.26 -8.37 3.68
N ARG A 88 -2.24 -9.36 4.59
CA ARG A 88 -3.13 -9.41 5.77
C ARG A 88 -3.16 -8.11 6.57
N LYS A 89 -2.01 -7.44 6.73
CA LYS A 89 -1.88 -6.18 7.48
C LYS A 89 -2.70 -5.02 6.91
N PHE A 90 -3.10 -5.08 5.64
CA PHE A 90 -3.86 -4.01 4.98
C PHE A 90 -5.35 -4.31 4.81
N ARG A 91 -5.81 -5.56 5.01
CA ARG A 91 -7.18 -5.99 4.67
C ARG A 91 -8.26 -5.23 5.44
N SER A 92 -8.05 -4.97 6.74
CA SER A 92 -9.10 -4.46 7.63
C SER A 92 -9.71 -3.12 7.19
N TYR A 93 -8.91 -2.23 6.61
CA TYR A 93 -9.36 -0.90 6.20
C TYR A 93 -9.11 -0.59 4.72
N SER A 94 -8.74 -1.60 3.92
CA SER A 94 -8.40 -1.40 2.51
C SER A 94 -9.59 -0.93 1.66
N GLN A 95 -10.80 -1.36 2.00
CA GLN A 95 -12.01 -0.91 1.33
C GLN A 95 -12.24 0.59 1.52
N GLU A 96 -12.05 1.09 2.75
CA GLU A 96 -12.17 2.52 3.06
C GLU A 96 -11.00 3.35 2.51
N ALA A 97 -9.79 2.77 2.54
CA ALA A 97 -8.59 3.48 2.12
C ALA A 97 -8.42 3.55 0.59
N LEU A 98 -8.77 2.48 -0.13
CA LEU A 98 -8.44 2.27 -1.53
C LEU A 98 -9.67 1.98 -2.40
N SER A 99 -10.87 1.91 -1.82
CA SER A 99 -12.12 1.50 -2.50
C SER A 99 -12.04 0.12 -3.16
N VAL A 100 -11.14 -0.76 -2.70
CA VAL A 100 -11.00 -2.11 -3.25
C VAL A 100 -12.19 -2.99 -2.88
N SER A 101 -12.67 -3.78 -3.83
CA SER A 101 -13.80 -4.69 -3.63
C SER A 101 -13.37 -6.00 -2.96
N TRP A 102 -14.32 -6.67 -2.30
CA TRP A 102 -14.15 -8.03 -1.79
C TRP A 102 -14.20 -9.10 -2.88
N THR A 103 -14.88 -8.81 -3.96
CA THR A 103 -15.26 -9.80 -4.97
C THR A 103 -14.71 -9.52 -6.37
N GLN A 104 -14.40 -8.27 -6.68
CA GLN A 104 -13.95 -7.84 -8.00
C GLN A 104 -12.56 -7.22 -7.90
N ALA A 105 -11.66 -7.60 -8.80
CA ALA A 105 -10.33 -7.02 -8.87
C ALA A 105 -10.43 -5.53 -9.20
N THR A 106 -10.03 -4.68 -8.25
CA THR A 106 -10.08 -3.22 -8.41
C THR A 106 -8.69 -2.71 -8.78
N VAL A 107 -8.59 -1.86 -9.78
CA VAL A 107 -7.36 -1.17 -10.16
C VAL A 107 -6.99 -0.18 -9.05
N ILE A 108 -5.84 -0.39 -8.42
CA ILE A 108 -5.33 0.45 -7.33
C ILE A 108 -4.49 1.59 -7.90
N SER A 109 -3.64 1.27 -8.89
CA SER A 109 -2.82 2.28 -9.55
C SER A 109 -2.51 1.89 -11.00
N VAL A 110 -2.25 2.90 -11.82
CA VAL A 110 -1.79 2.74 -13.21
C VAL A 110 -0.60 3.66 -13.43
N ALA A 111 0.47 3.13 -14.01
CA ALA A 111 1.64 3.94 -14.33
C ALA A 111 1.34 4.90 -15.49
N GLU A 112 1.77 6.16 -15.38
CA GLU A 112 1.38 7.28 -16.26
C GLU A 112 1.61 7.03 -17.76
N THR A 113 2.71 6.38 -18.12
CA THR A 113 3.08 6.12 -19.51
C THR A 113 2.95 4.64 -19.89
N SER A 114 2.02 3.94 -19.23
CA SER A 114 1.85 2.50 -19.41
C SER A 114 0.87 2.13 -20.52
N PRO A 115 0.94 0.89 -21.03
CA PRO A 115 -0.08 0.34 -21.91
C PRO A 115 -1.51 0.41 -21.34
N ALA A 116 -1.67 0.20 -20.03
CA ALA A 116 -2.97 0.29 -19.37
C ALA A 116 -3.53 1.72 -19.40
N THR A 117 -2.68 2.74 -19.17
CA THR A 117 -3.07 4.16 -19.30
C THR A 117 -3.47 4.48 -20.74
N ALA A 118 -2.70 4.01 -21.73
CA ALA A 118 -3.01 4.21 -23.15
C ALA A 118 -4.35 3.54 -23.54
N ALA A 119 -4.70 2.43 -22.93
CA ALA A 119 -6.00 1.77 -23.09
C ALA A 119 -7.15 2.46 -22.34
N GLY A 120 -6.88 3.52 -21.57
CA GLY A 120 -7.89 4.27 -20.81
C GLY A 120 -8.34 3.59 -19.52
N ILE A 121 -7.55 2.64 -18.97
CA ILE A 121 -7.78 2.05 -17.65
C ILE A 121 -7.38 3.06 -16.58
N LYS A 122 -8.17 3.15 -15.51
CA LYS A 122 -8.00 4.12 -14.43
C LYS A 122 -8.07 3.45 -13.05
N PRO A 123 -7.48 4.04 -12.02
CA PRO A 123 -7.73 3.63 -10.64
C PRO A 123 -9.23 3.65 -10.33
N GLY A 124 -9.71 2.64 -9.61
CA GLY A 124 -11.12 2.42 -9.30
C GLY A 124 -11.87 1.52 -10.28
N ASP A 125 -11.34 1.27 -11.47
CA ASP A 125 -11.94 0.32 -12.41
C ASP A 125 -11.96 -1.10 -11.83
N HIS A 126 -13.02 -1.85 -12.11
CA HIS A 126 -13.07 -3.27 -11.80
C HIS A 126 -12.70 -4.11 -13.03
N LEU A 127 -11.67 -4.92 -12.90
CA LEU A 127 -11.22 -5.84 -13.95
C LEU A 127 -12.02 -7.14 -13.86
N MET A 128 -12.85 -7.39 -14.85
CA MET A 128 -13.74 -8.54 -14.86
C MET A 128 -13.12 -9.75 -15.56
N THR A 129 -12.60 -9.54 -16.78
CA THR A 129 -11.95 -10.61 -17.56
C THR A 129 -10.77 -10.09 -18.35
N PHE A 130 -9.80 -10.99 -18.62
CA PHE A 130 -8.72 -10.83 -19.58
C PHE A 130 -8.90 -11.89 -20.67
N ASN A 131 -9.08 -11.51 -21.93
CA ASN A 131 -9.38 -12.41 -23.05
C ASN A 131 -10.48 -13.42 -22.72
N ASN A 132 -11.55 -12.99 -22.04
CA ASN A 132 -12.68 -13.77 -21.52
C ASN A 132 -12.36 -14.71 -20.32
N GLU A 133 -11.13 -14.75 -19.82
CA GLU A 133 -10.79 -15.44 -18.56
C GLU A 133 -11.11 -14.53 -17.37
N ALA A 134 -11.86 -15.05 -16.39
CA ALA A 134 -12.24 -14.28 -15.22
C ALA A 134 -11.05 -13.98 -14.30
N VAL A 135 -10.95 -12.74 -13.84
CA VAL A 135 -9.89 -12.35 -12.87
C VAL A 135 -10.20 -12.95 -11.51
N PRO A 136 -9.26 -13.72 -10.89
CA PRO A 136 -9.53 -14.38 -9.62
C PRO A 136 -9.55 -13.39 -8.45
N ARG A 137 -10.27 -13.78 -7.37
CA ARG A 137 -10.38 -13.00 -6.13
C ARG A 137 -9.14 -13.07 -5.26
N THR A 138 -8.38 -14.14 -5.35
CA THR A 138 -7.14 -14.36 -4.59
C THR A 138 -5.97 -14.32 -5.55
N ASP A 139 -4.81 -13.92 -5.04
CA ASP A 139 -3.58 -13.83 -5.83
C ASP A 139 -3.72 -13.01 -7.13
N THR A 140 -4.65 -12.05 -7.13
CA THR A 140 -5.04 -11.24 -8.30
C THR A 140 -3.83 -10.64 -9.03
N SER A 141 -2.91 -10.01 -8.31
CA SER A 141 -1.73 -9.36 -8.90
C SER A 141 -0.78 -10.37 -9.53
N ALA A 142 -0.55 -11.52 -8.87
CA ALA A 142 0.29 -12.59 -9.41
C ALA A 142 -0.35 -13.22 -10.65
N TRP A 143 -1.67 -13.46 -10.63
CA TRP A 143 -2.40 -13.98 -11.76
C TRP A 143 -2.34 -13.04 -12.97
N ILE A 144 -2.57 -11.73 -12.77
CA ILE A 144 -2.48 -10.73 -13.85
C ILE A 144 -1.08 -10.74 -14.45
N SER A 145 -0.02 -10.73 -13.62
CA SER A 145 1.37 -10.75 -14.10
C SER A 145 1.66 -12.00 -14.93
N HIS A 146 1.24 -13.17 -14.45
CA HIS A 146 1.42 -14.43 -15.16
C HIS A 146 0.62 -14.48 -16.47
N PHE A 147 -0.64 -14.04 -16.45
CA PHE A 147 -1.48 -13.95 -17.64
C PHE A 147 -0.85 -13.07 -18.72
N VAL A 148 -0.42 -11.87 -18.34
CA VAL A 148 0.20 -10.91 -19.24
C VAL A 148 1.51 -11.44 -19.83
N ASP A 149 2.32 -12.10 -19.03
CA ASP A 149 3.60 -12.65 -19.48
C ASP A 149 3.40 -13.82 -20.44
N ASN A 150 2.45 -14.71 -20.16
CA ASN A 150 2.10 -15.84 -21.03
C ASN A 150 1.42 -15.39 -22.35
N ASN A 151 0.66 -14.30 -22.31
CA ASN A 151 0.03 -13.74 -23.53
C ASN A 151 1.06 -13.11 -24.48
N GLY A 152 2.25 -12.81 -23.97
CA GLY A 152 3.34 -12.19 -24.72
C GLY A 152 2.97 -10.81 -25.26
N GLU A 153 3.34 -10.54 -26.51
CA GLU A 153 3.12 -9.23 -27.16
C GLU A 153 1.74 -9.12 -27.82
N GLN A 154 0.90 -10.12 -27.67
CA GLN A 154 -0.45 -10.08 -28.25
C GLN A 154 -1.32 -9.07 -27.47
N PRO A 155 -2.19 -8.31 -28.16
CA PRO A 155 -3.13 -7.43 -27.48
C PRO A 155 -4.06 -8.20 -26.55
N ILE A 156 -4.33 -7.62 -25.38
CA ILE A 156 -5.19 -8.21 -24.36
C ILE A 156 -6.52 -7.44 -24.33
N ARG A 157 -7.63 -8.15 -24.53
CA ARG A 157 -8.97 -7.61 -24.35
C ARG A 157 -9.35 -7.73 -22.88
N VAL A 158 -9.60 -6.60 -22.24
CA VAL A 158 -10.00 -6.53 -20.83
C VAL A 158 -11.42 -6.02 -20.75
N LEU A 159 -12.31 -6.80 -20.11
CA LEU A 159 -13.63 -6.32 -19.71
C LEU A 159 -13.47 -5.56 -18.40
N VAL A 160 -13.76 -4.27 -18.46
CA VAL A 160 -13.65 -3.33 -17.34
C VAL A 160 -15.04 -2.86 -16.96
N ARG A 161 -15.35 -2.82 -15.66
CA ARG A 161 -16.56 -2.17 -15.14
C ARG A 161 -16.19 -0.88 -14.44
N ARG A 162 -16.76 0.23 -14.90
CA ARG A 162 -16.61 1.57 -14.32
C ARG A 162 -17.99 2.16 -14.08
N ASP A 163 -18.28 2.61 -12.87
CA ASP A 163 -19.55 3.22 -12.48
C ASP A 163 -20.77 2.34 -12.86
N GLY A 164 -20.61 1.01 -12.78
CA GLY A 164 -21.64 0.04 -13.13
C GLY A 164 -21.78 -0.28 -14.64
N VAL A 165 -21.01 0.39 -15.49
CA VAL A 165 -21.02 0.18 -16.95
C VAL A 165 -19.86 -0.72 -17.36
N ASP A 166 -20.16 -1.72 -18.17
CA ASP A 166 -19.17 -2.66 -18.71
C ASP A 166 -18.61 -2.14 -20.05
N GLU A 167 -17.29 -2.05 -20.14
CA GLU A 167 -16.59 -1.58 -21.32
C GLU A 167 -15.44 -2.54 -21.66
N ILE A 168 -15.22 -2.78 -22.95
CA ILE A 168 -14.06 -3.55 -23.42
C ILE A 168 -12.94 -2.57 -23.75
N ARG A 169 -11.77 -2.81 -23.13
CA ARG A 169 -10.53 -2.10 -23.41
C ARG A 169 -9.52 -3.06 -24.02
N THR A 170 -8.73 -2.59 -24.96
CA THR A 170 -7.64 -3.37 -25.55
C THR A 170 -6.31 -2.78 -25.10
N ILE A 171 -5.51 -3.59 -24.42
CA ILE A 171 -4.17 -3.21 -23.96
C ILE A 171 -3.15 -3.78 -24.94
N THR A 172 -2.34 -2.94 -25.54
CA THR A 172 -1.16 -3.34 -26.31
C THR A 172 0.01 -3.43 -25.32
N THR A 173 0.46 -4.65 -25.04
CA THR A 173 1.51 -4.91 -24.06
C THR A 173 2.89 -4.39 -24.50
N VAL A 174 3.83 -4.28 -23.58
CA VAL A 174 5.21 -3.86 -23.86
C VAL A 174 6.20 -4.82 -23.22
N LYS A 175 7.29 -5.15 -23.95
CA LYS A 175 8.43 -5.87 -23.39
C LYS A 175 9.28 -4.95 -22.53
N ALA A 176 9.68 -5.44 -21.38
CA ALA A 176 10.50 -4.72 -20.42
C ALA A 176 11.45 -5.65 -19.67
N CYS A 177 12.45 -5.12 -19.01
CA CYS A 177 13.34 -5.90 -18.15
C CYS A 177 12.55 -6.57 -17.02
N ALA A 178 12.80 -7.85 -16.78
CA ALA A 178 12.24 -8.59 -15.65
C ALA A 178 12.99 -8.29 -14.34
N ILE A 179 12.94 -7.03 -13.88
CA ILE A 179 13.58 -6.58 -12.63
C ILE A 179 12.51 -6.46 -11.56
N SER A 180 12.74 -7.08 -10.39
CA SER A 180 11.91 -6.87 -9.20
C SER A 180 12.27 -5.54 -8.53
N VAL A 181 11.26 -4.78 -8.15
CA VAL A 181 11.42 -3.53 -7.39
C VAL A 181 10.40 -3.54 -6.26
N GLU A 182 10.87 -3.41 -5.04
CA GLU A 182 10.03 -3.51 -3.85
C GLU A 182 10.22 -2.30 -2.94
N LEU A 183 9.15 -1.89 -2.25
CA LEU A 183 9.24 -0.98 -1.12
C LEU A 183 9.73 -1.76 0.09
N ILE A 184 10.91 -1.45 0.56
CA ILE A 184 11.38 -1.93 1.86
C ILE A 184 10.78 -1.00 2.92
N THR A 185 9.75 -1.47 3.60
CA THR A 185 9.26 -0.82 4.82
C THR A 185 10.08 -1.39 5.96
N ASP A 186 11.06 -0.63 6.42
CA ASP A 186 11.82 -1.01 7.59
C ASP A 186 10.89 -0.97 8.83
N SER A 187 10.48 -2.16 9.24
CA SER A 187 9.70 -2.35 10.48
C SER A 187 10.61 -2.51 11.69
N SER A 188 11.90 -2.20 11.55
CA SER A 188 12.84 -2.22 12.66
C SER A 188 12.58 -1.02 13.59
N PRO A 189 12.25 -1.23 14.87
CA PRO A 189 11.99 -0.15 15.82
C PRO A 189 13.27 0.65 16.19
N ASN A 190 14.41 0.37 15.57
CA ASN A 190 15.73 0.94 15.88
C ASN A 190 16.41 1.64 14.70
N ALA A 191 15.68 2.05 13.67
CA ALA A 191 16.25 2.77 12.55
C ALA A 191 16.17 4.30 12.75
N PHE A 192 16.68 4.80 13.91
CA PHE A 192 17.16 6.19 14.12
C PHE A 192 18.12 6.24 15.29
#